data_74a9918e1732add42ca4eafd62fd9473
#
_entry.id   74a9918e1732add42ca4eafd62fd9473
#
_cell.length_a   1.000
_cell.length_b   1.000
_cell.length_c   1.000
_cell.angle_alpha   90.00
_cell.angle_beta   90.00
_cell.angle_gamma   90.00
#
_symmetry.space_group_name_H-M   'P 1'
#
loop_
_entity.id
_entity.type
_entity.pdbx_description
1 polymer ?
#
loop_
_entity_poly.entity_id
_entity_poly.type
_entity_poly.pdbx_seq_one_letter_code
_entity_poly.pdbx_strand_id
1 'polypeptide(L)'
;MTCRAIAALAMMGAAWPSATAKETALDRYVAKQDPAYEYKLISQYEGDGCTTYILGMTSQKFLTEKDVNRTLWKHWMIIAKPHRLKHDTGLMLIAGGSNGKEPPTKGDDTMAQIAAKTGSVVTVLKMVPNEPLQFVGEERTRTEDSLIAYTWDKYLRTGEERWPARLPMTKAVVRAMDTVTDFLAKPEGGEVVVDKFVAAGGSKRGWTTWSIAAVDKRIVAIVPIVIDMLNVIPSFKHHYRAYGFYAPAVGDYVEMGIMGWQDTPEYKRLLEIVEPYEYLERYTMPKYLINAGGDQFFLPDSWKFYYKNLLGQKHLRYVPNAGHSLDGSDAVYSLAAYYNAILNKTKLPEYEWDVKEDGSIKVTTETRPKQVLLWQCTNSETRDFRIETTGKTWTSRKLRPVSRGTYVGKVPEPEKGWTAFMVELTYAEPIKRGTSTRRGGRLGQATGRVGAPFKFTTGINVLPEKLPFEFKPSSIPNR
;
A
#
# COMPACT_ATOMS: atom_id res chain seq x y z
N MET A 1 51.17 -20.43 -47.69
CA MET A 1 49.82 -20.91 -47.36
C MET A 1 49.80 -21.25 -45.87
N THR A 2 49.34 -20.36 -45.03
CA THR A 2 49.30 -20.55 -43.56
C THR A 2 47.84 -20.46 -43.13
N CYS A 3 47.29 -21.63 -42.75
CA CYS A 3 45.95 -21.73 -42.12
C CYS A 3 45.99 -21.19 -40.70
N ARG A 4 45.17 -20.18 -40.42
CA ARG A 4 44.85 -19.77 -39.04
C ARG A 4 43.60 -20.51 -38.55
N ALA A 5 43.77 -21.32 -37.52
CA ALA A 5 42.67 -21.94 -36.78
C ALA A 5 42.03 -20.89 -35.86
N ILE A 6 40.71 -20.70 -35.96
CA ILE A 6 39.90 -19.91 -35.05
C ILE A 6 39.35 -20.85 -33.99
N ALA A 7 39.80 -20.68 -32.73
CA ALA A 7 39.25 -21.38 -31.60
C ALA A 7 38.00 -20.67 -31.10
N ALA A 8 36.85 -21.33 -31.22
CA ALA A 8 35.59 -20.84 -30.63
C ALA A 8 35.54 -21.20 -29.15
N LEU A 9 35.58 -20.22 -28.27
CA LEU A 9 35.38 -20.36 -26.82
C LEU A 9 33.88 -20.49 -26.55
N ALA A 10 33.41 -21.69 -26.23
CA ALA A 10 32.05 -21.90 -25.74
C ALA A 10 31.96 -21.43 -24.29
N MET A 11 31.26 -20.30 -24.05
CA MET A 11 30.87 -19.89 -22.71
C MET A 11 29.73 -20.81 -22.24
N MET A 12 30.06 -21.77 -21.38
CA MET A 12 29.06 -22.46 -20.59
C MET A 12 28.51 -21.50 -19.55
N GLY A 13 27.31 -20.96 -19.80
CA GLY A 13 26.52 -20.24 -18.82
C GLY A 13 26.08 -21.21 -17.72
N ALA A 14 26.69 -21.15 -16.56
CA ALA A 14 26.20 -21.83 -15.37
C ALA A 14 24.83 -21.22 -15.02
N ALA A 15 23.74 -21.94 -15.32
CA ALA A 15 22.43 -21.64 -14.78
C ALA A 15 22.49 -21.88 -13.27
N TRP A 16 22.51 -20.82 -12.49
CA TRP A 16 22.35 -20.91 -11.06
C TRP A 16 20.94 -21.45 -10.78
N PRO A 17 20.78 -22.48 -9.93
CA PRO A 17 19.46 -22.95 -9.56
C PRO A 17 18.75 -21.79 -8.87
N SER A 18 17.61 -21.37 -9.43
CA SER A 18 16.70 -20.45 -8.77
C SER A 18 16.27 -21.14 -7.47
N ALA A 19 16.76 -20.66 -6.33
CA ALA A 19 16.30 -21.14 -5.04
C ALA A 19 14.79 -20.86 -4.99
N THR A 20 14.00 -21.93 -5.00
CA THR A 20 12.54 -21.79 -4.79
C THR A 20 12.36 -21.16 -3.42
N ALA A 21 11.74 -19.99 -3.37
CA ALA A 21 11.46 -19.30 -2.11
C ALA A 21 10.77 -20.28 -1.15
N LYS A 22 11.27 -20.37 0.08
CA LYS A 22 10.74 -21.29 1.10
C LYS A 22 9.24 -21.03 1.29
N GLU A 23 8.43 -22.09 1.26
CA GLU A 23 7.00 -21.99 1.56
C GLU A 23 6.79 -21.51 3.00
N THR A 24 5.95 -20.50 3.17
CA THR A 24 5.63 -19.89 4.47
C THR A 24 4.25 -20.31 4.98
N ALA A 25 3.93 -19.98 6.23
CA ALA A 25 2.58 -20.19 6.78
C ALA A 25 1.52 -19.38 5.99
N LEU A 26 1.89 -18.20 5.48
CA LEU A 26 1.01 -17.39 4.62
C LEU A 26 0.70 -18.12 3.30
N ASP A 27 1.71 -18.70 2.65
CA ASP A 27 1.53 -19.48 1.42
C ASP A 27 0.57 -20.65 1.64
N ARG A 28 0.83 -21.47 2.69
CA ARG A 28 -0.03 -22.62 3.04
C ARG A 28 -1.46 -22.22 3.35
N TYR A 29 -1.64 -21.13 4.10
CA TYR A 29 -2.97 -20.64 4.45
C TYR A 29 -3.78 -20.20 3.23
N VAL A 30 -3.18 -19.45 2.34
CA VAL A 30 -3.82 -18.95 1.13
C VAL A 30 -4.12 -20.06 0.14
N ALA A 31 -3.18 -21.00 -0.08
CA ALA A 31 -3.33 -22.12 -1.01
C ALA A 31 -4.40 -23.14 -0.56
N LYS A 32 -4.63 -23.25 0.75
CA LYS A 32 -5.60 -24.20 1.29
C LYS A 32 -6.99 -23.92 0.74
N GLN A 33 -7.59 -24.93 0.08
CA GLN A 33 -8.98 -24.87 -0.38
C GLN A 33 -9.92 -24.71 0.82
N ASP A 34 -11.01 -23.96 0.61
CA ASP A 34 -12.03 -23.74 1.64
C ASP A 34 -13.41 -24.01 1.04
N PRO A 35 -14.13 -25.02 1.54
CA PRO A 35 -15.44 -25.39 0.98
C PRO A 35 -16.52 -24.33 1.21
N ALA A 36 -16.26 -23.34 2.10
CA ALA A 36 -17.16 -22.21 2.30
C ALA A 36 -17.04 -21.13 1.23
N TYR A 37 -16.01 -21.21 0.35
CA TYR A 37 -15.87 -20.23 -0.72
C TYR A 37 -17.01 -20.33 -1.71
N GLU A 38 -17.76 -19.24 -1.81
CA GLU A 38 -18.87 -19.09 -2.74
C GLU A 38 -19.07 -17.60 -3.07
N TYR A 39 -19.74 -17.31 -4.17
CA TYR A 39 -20.22 -15.97 -4.45
C TYR A 39 -21.55 -16.00 -5.21
N LYS A 40 -22.29 -14.88 -5.15
CA LYS A 40 -23.52 -14.69 -5.90
C LYS A 40 -23.69 -13.25 -6.35
N LEU A 41 -24.30 -13.06 -7.52
CA LEU A 41 -24.75 -11.76 -7.98
C LEU A 41 -25.96 -11.32 -7.13
N ILE A 42 -25.88 -10.12 -6.55
CA ILE A 42 -26.96 -9.52 -5.75
C ILE A 42 -27.77 -8.57 -6.60
N SER A 43 -27.09 -7.67 -7.31
CA SER A 43 -27.71 -6.70 -8.21
C SER A 43 -26.72 -6.21 -9.26
N GLN A 44 -27.25 -5.70 -10.35
CA GLN A 44 -26.50 -4.96 -11.36
C GLN A 44 -27.29 -3.74 -11.80
N TYR A 45 -26.58 -2.73 -12.28
CA TYR A 45 -27.18 -1.54 -12.85
C TYR A 45 -26.27 -0.89 -13.88
N GLU A 46 -26.90 -0.27 -14.86
CA GLU A 46 -26.20 0.49 -15.89
C GLU A 46 -25.90 1.91 -15.39
N GLY A 47 -24.69 2.37 -15.61
CA GLY A 47 -24.23 3.71 -15.33
C GLY A 47 -23.62 4.38 -16.55
N ASP A 48 -23.18 5.62 -16.38
CA ASP A 48 -22.51 6.37 -17.45
C ASP A 48 -21.13 5.78 -17.76
N GLY A 49 -21.07 4.98 -18.82
CA GLY A 49 -19.86 4.32 -19.32
C GLY A 49 -19.45 3.03 -18.64
N CYS A 50 -20.24 2.53 -17.67
CA CYS A 50 -19.96 1.28 -16.94
C CYS A 50 -21.25 0.53 -16.58
N THR A 51 -21.19 -0.81 -16.62
CA THR A 51 -22.10 -1.68 -15.87
C THR A 51 -21.47 -1.95 -14.50
N THR A 52 -22.22 -1.75 -13.43
CA THR A 52 -21.77 -2.06 -12.06
C THR A 52 -22.49 -3.30 -11.53
N TYR A 53 -21.73 -4.26 -11.03
CA TYR A 53 -22.23 -5.47 -10.40
C TYR A 53 -21.95 -5.41 -8.90
N ILE A 54 -22.92 -5.82 -8.09
CA ILE A 54 -22.77 -6.03 -6.64
C ILE A 54 -22.83 -7.53 -6.39
N LEU A 55 -21.75 -8.08 -5.87
CA LEU A 55 -21.67 -9.49 -5.51
C LEU A 55 -21.53 -9.65 -3.99
N GLY A 56 -22.17 -10.67 -3.44
CA GLY A 56 -21.87 -11.19 -2.12
C GLY A 56 -20.91 -12.36 -2.25
N MET A 57 -19.79 -12.32 -1.55
CA MET A 57 -18.77 -13.37 -1.52
C MET A 57 -18.54 -13.86 -0.10
N THR A 58 -18.56 -15.17 0.12
CA THR A 58 -17.96 -15.81 1.31
C THR A 58 -16.56 -16.26 0.91
N SER A 59 -15.53 -15.68 1.51
CA SER A 59 -14.16 -15.99 1.10
C SER A 59 -13.60 -17.26 1.74
N GLN A 60 -13.99 -17.54 2.97
CA GLN A 60 -13.44 -18.63 3.78
C GLN A 60 -14.14 -18.77 5.13
N LYS A 61 -13.78 -19.85 5.84
CA LYS A 61 -14.02 -20.02 7.29
C LYS A 61 -12.72 -19.68 8.03
N PHE A 62 -12.79 -18.72 8.97
CA PHE A 62 -11.67 -18.33 9.85
C PHE A 62 -11.94 -18.74 11.27
N LEU A 63 -11.02 -19.51 11.86
CA LEU A 63 -11.14 -20.08 13.20
C LEU A 63 -12.34 -21.04 13.34
N THR A 64 -12.77 -21.29 14.56
CA THR A 64 -13.93 -22.14 14.88
C THR A 64 -14.90 -21.42 15.82
N GLU A 65 -16.09 -21.96 15.99
CA GLU A 65 -17.12 -21.44 16.89
C GLU A 65 -16.68 -21.51 18.38
N LYS A 66 -15.61 -22.25 18.69
CA LYS A 66 -14.96 -22.26 20.01
C LYS A 66 -14.03 -21.08 20.23
N ASP A 67 -13.67 -20.37 19.16
CA ASP A 67 -12.71 -19.26 19.18
C ASP A 67 -13.40 -17.90 18.96
N VAL A 68 -14.43 -17.85 18.09
CA VAL A 68 -15.03 -16.60 17.64
C VAL A 68 -16.52 -16.77 17.30
N ASN A 69 -17.31 -15.73 17.51
CA ASN A 69 -18.75 -15.72 17.28
C ASN A 69 -19.17 -15.81 15.79
N ARG A 70 -18.25 -15.49 14.86
CA ARG A 70 -18.51 -15.47 13.41
C ARG A 70 -17.29 -16.02 12.66
N THR A 71 -17.43 -17.20 12.16
CA THR A 71 -16.34 -17.90 11.46
C THR A 71 -16.35 -17.66 9.94
N LEU A 72 -17.51 -17.47 9.32
CA LEU A 72 -17.63 -17.21 7.88
C LEU A 72 -17.28 -15.74 7.57
N TRP A 73 -16.26 -15.53 6.76
CA TRP A 73 -15.88 -14.21 6.27
C TRP A 73 -16.63 -13.88 5.00
N LYS A 74 -17.57 -12.94 5.10
CA LYS A 74 -18.44 -12.47 4.02
C LYS A 74 -18.06 -11.06 3.58
N HIS A 75 -18.13 -10.81 2.29
CA HIS A 75 -17.69 -9.55 1.68
C HIS A 75 -18.70 -9.07 0.65
N TRP A 76 -18.82 -7.75 0.52
CA TRP A 76 -19.43 -7.14 -0.65
C TRP A 76 -18.34 -6.81 -1.66
N MET A 77 -18.58 -7.17 -2.91
CA MET A 77 -17.74 -6.80 -4.03
C MET A 77 -18.53 -5.88 -4.96
N ILE A 78 -17.95 -4.73 -5.29
CA ILE A 78 -18.49 -3.77 -6.24
C ILE A 78 -17.58 -3.81 -7.47
N ILE A 79 -18.07 -4.29 -8.59
CA ILE A 79 -17.31 -4.47 -9.82
C ILE A 79 -17.83 -3.50 -10.87
N ALA A 80 -17.04 -2.47 -11.21
CA ALA A 80 -17.34 -1.55 -12.30
C ALA A 80 -16.65 -2.05 -13.58
N LYS A 81 -17.45 -2.59 -14.53
CA LYS A 81 -17.00 -3.04 -15.83
C LYS A 81 -17.29 -1.96 -16.88
N PRO A 82 -16.27 -1.39 -17.53
CA PRO A 82 -16.50 -0.38 -18.57
C PRO A 82 -17.20 -0.98 -19.79
N HIS A 83 -18.08 -0.21 -20.44
CA HIS A 83 -18.72 -0.64 -21.69
C HIS A 83 -17.71 -0.90 -22.81
N ARG A 84 -16.55 -0.23 -22.77
CA ARG A 84 -15.43 -0.44 -23.68
C ARG A 84 -14.22 -0.96 -22.93
N LEU A 85 -14.20 -2.27 -22.70
CA LEU A 85 -13.02 -2.92 -22.09
C LEU A 85 -11.84 -2.91 -23.08
N LYS A 86 -10.65 -2.54 -22.59
CA LYS A 86 -9.40 -2.45 -23.36
C LYS A 86 -8.27 -3.29 -22.78
N HIS A 87 -8.39 -3.67 -21.52
CA HIS A 87 -7.31 -4.30 -20.75
C HIS A 87 -7.84 -5.54 -20.01
N ASP A 88 -7.03 -6.59 -19.99
CA ASP A 88 -7.19 -7.80 -19.19
C ASP A 88 -6.77 -7.61 -17.71
N THR A 89 -6.24 -6.45 -17.40
CA THR A 89 -5.76 -6.08 -16.07
C THR A 89 -6.79 -5.19 -15.38
N GLY A 90 -7.25 -5.60 -14.19
CA GLY A 90 -8.16 -4.84 -13.33
C GLY A 90 -7.48 -4.12 -12.18
N LEU A 91 -8.18 -3.15 -11.57
CA LEU A 91 -7.80 -2.56 -10.28
C LEU A 91 -8.57 -3.26 -9.16
N MET A 92 -7.86 -3.80 -8.17
CA MET A 92 -8.42 -4.36 -6.94
C MET A 92 -8.19 -3.40 -5.78
N LEU A 93 -9.25 -2.72 -5.34
CA LEU A 93 -9.23 -1.84 -4.17
C LEU A 93 -9.69 -2.61 -2.95
N ILE A 94 -8.84 -2.68 -1.95
CA ILE A 94 -9.09 -3.37 -0.68
C ILE A 94 -9.63 -2.35 0.31
N ALA A 95 -10.89 -2.51 0.75
CA ALA A 95 -11.60 -1.57 1.59
C ALA A 95 -12.12 -2.20 2.88
N GLY A 96 -12.31 -1.37 3.91
CA GLY A 96 -12.96 -1.73 5.15
C GLY A 96 -14.48 -1.87 5.01
N GLY A 97 -15.14 -1.97 6.13
CA GLY A 97 -16.58 -2.08 6.28
C GLY A 97 -16.95 -3.02 7.41
N SER A 98 -18.23 -3.04 7.79
CA SER A 98 -18.71 -3.79 8.94
C SER A 98 -19.66 -4.90 8.54
N ASN A 99 -19.57 -6.03 9.24
CA ASN A 99 -20.55 -7.12 9.18
C ASN A 99 -21.96 -6.63 9.54
N GLY A 100 -22.97 -7.33 9.05
CA GLY A 100 -24.38 -7.04 9.35
C GLY A 100 -24.95 -5.81 8.66
N LYS A 101 -24.24 -5.26 7.68
CA LYS A 101 -24.78 -4.20 6.81
C LYS A 101 -25.43 -4.80 5.58
N GLU A 102 -26.50 -4.15 5.11
CA GLU A 102 -27.14 -4.48 3.85
C GLU A 102 -26.17 -4.34 2.66
N PRO A 103 -26.44 -5.04 1.55
CA PRO A 103 -25.68 -4.88 0.32
C PRO A 103 -25.61 -3.40 -0.10
N PRO A 104 -24.49 -2.94 -0.67
CA PRO A 104 -24.45 -1.63 -1.31
C PRO A 104 -25.53 -1.53 -2.40
N THR A 105 -26.25 -0.42 -2.43
CA THR A 105 -27.31 -0.18 -3.44
C THR A 105 -26.78 0.51 -4.69
N LYS A 106 -25.54 1.02 -4.64
CA LYS A 106 -24.84 1.68 -5.76
C LYS A 106 -23.34 1.49 -5.65
N GLY A 107 -22.64 1.71 -6.75
CA GLY A 107 -21.19 1.77 -6.79
C GLY A 107 -20.63 3.09 -6.27
N ASP A 108 -19.30 3.16 -6.27
CA ASP A 108 -18.56 4.39 -6.05
C ASP A 108 -18.38 5.10 -7.40
N ASP A 109 -18.91 6.31 -7.52
CA ASP A 109 -18.87 7.08 -8.76
C ASP A 109 -17.43 7.36 -9.23
N THR A 110 -16.50 7.56 -8.29
CA THR A 110 -15.08 7.78 -8.62
C THR A 110 -14.48 6.53 -9.25
N MET A 111 -14.79 5.35 -8.70
CA MET A 111 -14.28 4.07 -9.22
C MET A 111 -14.90 3.73 -10.58
N ALA A 112 -16.20 3.99 -10.77
CA ALA A 112 -16.85 3.85 -12.06
C ALA A 112 -16.22 4.78 -13.12
N GLN A 113 -15.91 6.03 -12.75
CA GLN A 113 -15.21 6.96 -13.63
C GLN A 113 -13.79 6.51 -13.97
N ILE A 114 -13.05 5.93 -13.03
CA ILE A 114 -11.72 5.36 -13.31
C ILE A 114 -11.87 4.21 -14.30
N ALA A 115 -12.83 3.29 -14.09
CA ALA A 115 -13.08 2.17 -15.00
C ALA A 115 -13.42 2.65 -16.42
N ALA A 116 -14.39 3.56 -16.56
CA ALA A 116 -14.81 4.09 -17.85
C ALA A 116 -13.67 4.78 -18.60
N LYS A 117 -12.87 5.61 -17.89
CA LYS A 117 -11.78 6.39 -18.49
C LYS A 117 -10.57 5.53 -18.87
N THR A 118 -10.24 4.53 -18.06
CA THR A 118 -9.11 3.62 -18.33
C THR A 118 -9.47 2.51 -19.33
N GLY A 119 -10.76 2.16 -19.41
CA GLY A 119 -11.20 0.99 -20.17
C GLY A 119 -10.75 -0.32 -19.49
N SER A 120 -10.74 -0.35 -18.18
CA SER A 120 -10.36 -1.51 -17.39
C SER A 120 -11.35 -1.73 -16.23
N VAL A 121 -11.48 -2.95 -15.76
CA VAL A 121 -12.35 -3.27 -14.62
C VAL A 121 -11.77 -2.69 -13.32
N VAL A 122 -12.64 -2.11 -12.50
CA VAL A 122 -12.29 -1.65 -11.16
C VAL A 122 -13.17 -2.37 -10.15
N THR A 123 -12.57 -3.07 -9.21
CA THR A 123 -13.25 -3.81 -8.15
C THR A 123 -12.94 -3.22 -6.79
N VAL A 124 -13.96 -3.00 -5.97
CA VAL A 124 -13.83 -2.67 -4.55
C VAL A 124 -14.26 -3.88 -3.73
N LEU A 125 -13.32 -4.48 -3.02
CA LEU A 125 -13.59 -5.52 -2.04
C LEU A 125 -13.79 -4.89 -0.67
N LYS A 126 -14.98 -4.99 -0.10
CA LYS A 126 -15.33 -4.43 1.21
C LYS A 126 -15.19 -5.45 2.34
N MET A 127 -15.17 -4.94 3.58
CA MET A 127 -15.10 -5.72 4.82
C MET A 127 -13.82 -6.56 4.95
N VAL A 128 -12.65 -5.92 4.73
CA VAL A 128 -11.33 -6.49 4.99
C VAL A 128 -10.65 -5.66 6.07
N PRO A 129 -10.48 -6.19 7.32
CA PRO A 129 -10.93 -7.49 7.83
C PRO A 129 -12.45 -7.64 7.87
N ASN A 130 -12.94 -8.88 8.09
CA ASN A 130 -14.36 -9.15 8.26
C ASN A 130 -14.75 -8.94 9.72
N GLU A 131 -15.30 -7.79 10.05
CA GLU A 131 -15.49 -7.24 11.39
C GLU A 131 -16.89 -6.62 11.59
N PRO A 132 -17.36 -6.40 12.85
CA PRO A 132 -16.73 -6.75 14.12
C PRO A 132 -16.73 -8.26 14.39
N LEU A 133 -15.76 -8.73 15.19
CA LEU A 133 -15.70 -10.08 15.74
C LEU A 133 -15.65 -10.04 17.26
N GLN A 134 -16.32 -10.99 17.90
CA GLN A 134 -16.21 -11.22 19.34
C GLN A 134 -15.58 -12.58 19.59
N PHE A 135 -14.42 -12.59 20.25
CA PHE A 135 -13.72 -13.82 20.59
C PHE A 135 -14.27 -14.44 21.86
N VAL A 136 -14.24 -15.77 21.94
CA VAL A 136 -14.72 -16.48 23.12
C VAL A 136 -13.87 -16.12 24.34
N GLY A 137 -14.54 -15.78 25.44
CA GLY A 137 -13.91 -15.28 26.66
C GLY A 137 -13.69 -13.76 26.70
N GLU A 138 -14.10 -13.03 25.65
CA GLU A 138 -14.08 -11.57 25.64
C GLU A 138 -15.50 -10.99 25.74
N GLU A 139 -15.66 -9.93 26.51
CA GLU A 139 -16.94 -9.23 26.64
C GLU A 139 -17.19 -8.24 25.50
N ARG A 140 -16.12 -7.75 24.86
CA ARG A 140 -16.20 -6.75 23.79
C ARG A 140 -16.01 -7.35 22.40
N THR A 141 -16.57 -6.70 21.40
CA THR A 141 -16.24 -6.94 20.00
C THR A 141 -14.95 -6.23 19.62
N ARG A 142 -14.23 -6.79 18.64
CA ARG A 142 -12.99 -6.21 18.13
C ARG A 142 -13.13 -5.84 16.67
N THR A 143 -12.58 -4.70 16.32
CA THR A 143 -12.54 -4.14 14.96
C THR A 143 -11.15 -3.63 14.64
N GLU A 144 -10.86 -3.45 13.36
CA GLU A 144 -9.69 -2.74 12.88
C GLU A 144 -8.37 -3.25 13.52
N ASP A 145 -7.57 -2.39 14.10
CA ASP A 145 -6.29 -2.74 14.71
C ASP A 145 -6.45 -3.53 16.01
N SER A 146 -7.55 -3.33 16.74
CA SER A 146 -7.87 -4.12 17.93
C SER A 146 -8.07 -5.61 17.61
N LEU A 147 -8.70 -5.93 16.46
CA LEU A 147 -8.83 -7.31 15.99
C LEU A 147 -7.46 -7.91 15.65
N ILE A 148 -6.63 -7.16 14.96
CA ILE A 148 -5.30 -7.62 14.54
C ILE A 148 -4.40 -7.83 15.76
N ALA A 149 -4.34 -6.86 16.68
CA ALA A 149 -3.53 -6.93 17.88
C ALA A 149 -3.92 -8.12 18.78
N TYR A 150 -5.23 -8.37 18.94
CA TYR A 150 -5.72 -9.53 19.67
C TYR A 150 -5.26 -10.86 19.06
N THR A 151 -5.39 -10.99 17.74
CA THR A 151 -4.98 -12.23 17.05
C THR A 151 -3.46 -12.43 17.07
N TRP A 152 -2.69 -11.35 17.11
CA TRP A 152 -1.24 -11.41 17.32
C TRP A 152 -0.89 -11.86 18.73
N ASP A 153 -1.56 -11.32 19.78
CA ASP A 153 -1.37 -11.77 21.16
C ASP A 153 -1.67 -13.27 21.31
N LYS A 154 -2.76 -13.75 20.69
CA LYS A 154 -3.08 -15.18 20.69
C LYS A 154 -1.96 -16.02 20.08
N TYR A 155 -1.44 -15.61 18.92
CA TYR A 155 -0.31 -16.31 18.31
C TYR A 155 0.94 -16.27 19.21
N LEU A 156 1.29 -15.12 19.75
CA LEU A 156 2.47 -14.93 20.59
C LEU A 156 2.44 -15.83 21.84
N ARG A 157 1.27 -16.08 22.40
CA ARG A 157 1.09 -16.94 23.58
C ARG A 157 0.99 -18.43 23.24
N THR A 158 0.44 -18.78 22.09
CA THR A 158 0.13 -20.18 21.76
C THR A 158 1.06 -20.79 20.71
N GLY A 159 1.66 -19.96 19.84
CA GLY A 159 2.39 -20.40 18.68
C GLY A 159 1.53 -20.94 17.53
N GLU A 160 0.19 -20.87 17.64
CA GLU A 160 -0.72 -21.43 16.65
C GLU A 160 -0.84 -20.53 15.40
N GLU A 161 -0.33 -20.98 14.26
CA GLU A 161 -0.32 -20.24 12.98
C GLU A 161 -1.71 -19.84 12.46
N ARG A 162 -2.79 -20.43 13.00
CA ARG A 162 -4.16 -20.12 12.56
C ARG A 162 -4.70 -18.77 13.06
N TRP A 163 -4.07 -18.15 14.07
CA TRP A 163 -4.58 -16.94 14.71
C TRP A 163 -4.41 -15.65 13.90
N PRO A 164 -3.23 -15.33 13.32
CA PRO A 164 -3.00 -13.99 12.75
C PRO A 164 -4.03 -13.60 11.70
N ALA A 165 -4.84 -12.58 11.97
CA ALA A 165 -5.90 -12.10 11.09
C ALA A 165 -5.39 -11.61 9.71
N ARG A 166 -4.11 -11.32 9.58
CA ARG A 166 -3.46 -10.99 8.29
C ARG A 166 -3.58 -12.12 7.28
N LEU A 167 -3.64 -13.37 7.73
CA LEU A 167 -3.81 -14.54 6.87
C LEU A 167 -5.16 -14.55 6.15
N PRO A 168 -6.31 -14.52 6.87
CA PRO A 168 -7.63 -14.47 6.21
C PRO A 168 -7.87 -13.15 5.46
N MET A 169 -7.28 -12.02 5.87
CA MET A 169 -7.32 -10.78 5.09
C MET A 169 -6.69 -10.98 3.70
N THR A 170 -5.51 -11.59 3.64
CA THR A 170 -4.82 -11.89 2.38
C THR A 170 -5.62 -12.86 1.52
N LYS A 171 -6.09 -13.97 2.09
CA LYS A 171 -6.88 -14.97 1.38
C LYS A 171 -8.19 -14.41 0.84
N ALA A 172 -8.85 -13.50 1.56
CA ALA A 172 -10.07 -12.86 1.10
C ALA A 172 -9.85 -12.09 -0.22
N VAL A 173 -8.72 -11.41 -0.38
CA VAL A 173 -8.40 -10.71 -1.62
C VAL A 173 -8.07 -11.67 -2.76
N VAL A 174 -7.35 -12.77 -2.48
CA VAL A 174 -7.09 -13.82 -3.49
C VAL A 174 -8.41 -14.42 -3.99
N ARG A 175 -9.34 -14.75 -3.08
CA ARG A 175 -10.69 -15.23 -3.47
C ARG A 175 -11.49 -14.18 -4.22
N ALA A 176 -11.33 -12.88 -3.91
CA ALA A 176 -11.96 -11.81 -4.68
C ALA A 176 -11.44 -11.74 -6.12
N MET A 177 -10.14 -11.93 -6.33
CA MET A 177 -9.56 -12.00 -7.67
C MET A 177 -10.07 -13.23 -8.43
N ASP A 178 -10.18 -14.39 -7.77
CA ASP A 178 -10.81 -15.60 -8.35
C ASP A 178 -12.25 -15.31 -8.78
N THR A 179 -13.02 -14.65 -7.90
CA THR A 179 -14.41 -14.26 -8.15
C THR A 179 -14.53 -13.33 -9.35
N VAL A 180 -13.68 -12.29 -9.45
CA VAL A 180 -13.69 -11.35 -10.58
C VAL A 180 -13.42 -12.09 -11.89
N THR A 181 -12.38 -12.93 -11.91
CA THR A 181 -11.99 -13.68 -13.11
C THR A 181 -13.10 -14.64 -13.55
N ASP A 182 -13.65 -15.43 -12.61
CA ASP A 182 -14.68 -16.42 -12.91
C ASP A 182 -16.04 -15.77 -13.27
N PHE A 183 -16.47 -14.75 -12.52
CA PHE A 183 -17.73 -14.06 -12.77
C PHE A 183 -17.76 -13.35 -14.12
N LEU A 184 -16.69 -12.61 -14.44
CA LEU A 184 -16.63 -11.84 -15.69
C LEU A 184 -16.48 -12.70 -16.93
N ALA A 185 -15.99 -13.93 -16.80
CA ALA A 185 -15.93 -14.91 -17.89
C ALA A 185 -17.29 -15.53 -18.22
N LYS A 186 -18.28 -15.41 -17.33
CA LYS A 186 -19.64 -15.94 -17.53
C LYS A 186 -20.51 -14.97 -18.31
N PRO A 187 -21.63 -15.43 -18.93
CA PRO A 187 -22.57 -14.56 -19.63
C PRO A 187 -23.07 -13.38 -18.80
N GLU A 188 -23.39 -13.62 -17.52
CA GLU A 188 -23.84 -12.57 -16.59
C GLU A 188 -22.79 -11.47 -16.37
N GLY A 189 -21.50 -11.81 -16.44
CA GLY A 189 -20.38 -10.88 -16.33
C GLY A 189 -19.98 -10.25 -17.67
N GLY A 190 -20.51 -10.78 -18.78
CA GLY A 190 -20.31 -10.26 -20.13
C GLY A 190 -19.14 -10.90 -20.88
N GLU A 191 -18.74 -12.12 -20.52
CA GLU A 191 -17.78 -12.98 -21.22
C GLU A 191 -16.44 -12.31 -21.54
N VAL A 192 -15.88 -11.61 -20.53
CA VAL A 192 -14.60 -10.88 -20.66
C VAL A 192 -13.53 -11.48 -19.75
N VAL A 193 -12.27 -11.35 -20.19
CA VAL A 193 -11.11 -11.86 -19.45
C VAL A 193 -10.51 -10.74 -18.60
N VAL A 194 -10.40 -11.00 -17.28
CA VAL A 194 -9.64 -10.17 -16.32
C VAL A 194 -8.88 -11.13 -15.41
N ASP A 195 -7.60 -11.31 -15.66
CA ASP A 195 -6.75 -12.28 -14.97
C ASP A 195 -5.47 -11.69 -14.36
N LYS A 196 -5.28 -10.36 -14.47
CA LYS A 196 -4.19 -9.60 -13.87
C LYS A 196 -4.75 -8.44 -13.07
N PHE A 197 -4.03 -8.06 -12.02
CA PHE A 197 -4.51 -7.03 -11.10
C PHE A 197 -3.41 -6.06 -10.68
N VAL A 198 -3.78 -4.79 -10.62
CA VAL A 198 -3.10 -3.80 -9.79
C VAL A 198 -3.85 -3.74 -8.47
N ALA A 199 -3.17 -3.93 -7.36
CA ALA A 199 -3.81 -3.90 -6.05
C ALA A 199 -3.50 -2.62 -5.30
N ALA A 200 -4.49 -2.08 -4.59
CA ALA A 200 -4.34 -0.91 -3.73
C ALA A 200 -5.20 -1.03 -2.47
N GLY A 201 -4.71 -0.50 -1.37
CA GLY A 201 -5.43 -0.44 -0.10
C GLY A 201 -4.75 0.50 0.88
N GLY A 202 -5.52 1.04 1.83
CA GLY A 202 -5.03 1.96 2.84
C GLY A 202 -4.78 1.29 4.19
N SER A 203 -3.74 1.73 4.92
CA SER A 203 -3.45 1.29 6.28
C SER A 203 -3.28 -0.24 6.37
N LYS A 204 -4.03 -0.92 7.22
CA LYS A 204 -4.03 -2.39 7.31
C LYS A 204 -4.38 -3.09 5.99
N ARG A 205 -5.13 -2.43 5.09
CA ARG A 205 -5.41 -2.93 3.73
C ARG A 205 -4.22 -2.67 2.80
N GLY A 206 -3.42 -1.65 3.07
CA GLY A 206 -2.10 -1.45 2.43
C GLY A 206 -1.11 -2.55 2.82
N TRP A 207 -1.13 -3.00 4.08
CA TRP A 207 -0.41 -4.21 4.49
C TRP A 207 -0.89 -5.44 3.72
N THR A 208 -2.22 -5.62 3.59
CA THR A 208 -2.79 -6.70 2.79
C THR A 208 -2.39 -6.59 1.31
N THR A 209 -2.25 -5.36 0.78
CA THR A 209 -1.74 -5.12 -0.58
C THR A 209 -0.32 -5.68 -0.78
N TRP A 210 0.55 -5.54 0.21
CA TRP A 210 1.85 -6.18 0.22
C TRP A 210 1.74 -7.70 0.31
N SER A 211 0.95 -8.22 1.26
CA SER A 211 0.85 -9.66 1.50
C SER A 211 0.31 -10.44 0.30
N ILE A 212 -0.68 -9.92 -0.42
CA ILE A 212 -1.19 -10.59 -1.64
C ILE A 212 -0.16 -10.59 -2.76
N ALA A 213 0.64 -9.53 -2.89
CA ALA A 213 1.70 -9.47 -3.90
C ALA A 213 2.85 -10.47 -3.62
N ALA A 214 3.00 -10.90 -2.38
CA ALA A 214 3.96 -11.94 -2.01
C ALA A 214 3.49 -13.35 -2.41
N VAL A 215 2.17 -13.59 -2.52
CA VAL A 215 1.61 -14.95 -2.70
C VAL A 215 0.84 -15.17 -4.01
N ASP A 216 0.49 -14.12 -4.73
CA ASP A 216 -0.31 -14.25 -5.96
C ASP A 216 0.36 -13.55 -7.16
N LYS A 217 0.75 -14.33 -8.15
CA LYS A 217 1.47 -13.86 -9.35
C LYS A 217 0.59 -13.07 -10.32
N ARG A 218 -0.72 -13.03 -10.14
CA ARG A 218 -1.64 -12.19 -10.92
C ARG A 218 -1.48 -10.70 -10.58
N ILE A 219 -0.81 -10.38 -9.46
CA ILE A 219 -0.51 -9.00 -9.08
C ILE A 219 0.65 -8.49 -9.93
N VAL A 220 0.33 -7.57 -10.83
CA VAL A 220 1.32 -6.96 -11.76
C VAL A 220 1.88 -5.62 -11.29
N ALA A 221 1.23 -4.95 -10.34
CA ALA A 221 1.72 -3.76 -9.64
C ALA A 221 0.94 -3.54 -8.35
N ILE A 222 1.52 -2.78 -7.40
CA ILE A 222 0.87 -2.47 -6.12
C ILE A 222 0.92 -0.98 -5.78
N VAL A 223 -0.11 -0.53 -5.05
CA VAL A 223 -0.17 0.81 -4.46
C VAL A 223 -0.55 0.68 -2.98
N PRO A 224 0.39 0.34 -2.09
CA PRO A 224 0.15 0.42 -0.65
C PRO A 224 0.04 1.88 -0.22
N ILE A 225 -1.04 2.21 0.51
CA ILE A 225 -1.37 3.58 0.89
C ILE A 225 -1.34 3.70 2.41
N VAL A 226 -0.73 4.75 2.93
CA VAL A 226 -0.60 5.07 4.37
C VAL A 226 -0.24 3.83 5.22
N ILE A 227 0.78 3.13 4.78
CA ILE A 227 1.41 2.01 5.50
C ILE A 227 2.93 2.14 5.41
N ASP A 228 3.43 3.22 5.99
CA ASP A 228 4.85 3.56 6.04
C ASP A 228 5.56 2.80 7.16
N MET A 229 5.37 1.48 7.15
CA MET A 229 5.90 0.60 8.17
C MET A 229 6.20 -0.77 7.59
N LEU A 230 7.42 -0.97 7.14
CA LEU A 230 8.04 -2.28 6.97
C LEU A 230 9.29 -2.31 7.85
N ASN A 231 9.79 -3.53 8.15
CA ASN A 231 10.83 -3.72 9.14
C ASN A 231 10.40 -3.21 10.52
N VAL A 232 9.37 -3.85 11.03
CA VAL A 232 8.55 -3.41 12.19
C VAL A 232 9.38 -3.14 13.43
N ILE A 233 10.36 -3.99 13.78
CA ILE A 233 11.13 -3.85 15.02
C ILE A 233 11.91 -2.54 15.06
N PRO A 234 12.82 -2.22 14.12
CA PRO A 234 13.54 -0.96 14.14
C PRO A 234 12.61 0.24 13.95
N SER A 235 11.52 0.10 13.17
CA SER A 235 10.52 1.16 12.99
C SER A 235 9.85 1.55 14.30
N PHE A 236 9.39 0.59 15.11
CA PHE A 236 8.76 0.90 16.40
C PHE A 236 9.76 1.37 17.47
N LYS A 237 10.99 0.85 17.47
CA LYS A 237 12.04 1.40 18.34
C LYS A 237 12.34 2.86 17.99
N HIS A 238 12.40 3.20 16.71
CA HIS A 238 12.55 4.56 16.24
C HIS A 238 11.35 5.44 16.61
N HIS A 239 10.13 4.92 16.46
CA HIS A 239 8.90 5.59 16.87
C HIS A 239 8.95 6.01 18.34
N TYR A 240 9.28 5.07 19.24
CA TYR A 240 9.41 5.37 20.67
C TYR A 240 10.52 6.41 20.92
N ARG A 241 11.68 6.25 20.28
CA ARG A 241 12.80 7.18 20.46
C ARG A 241 12.53 8.58 19.93
N ALA A 242 11.62 8.73 18.96
CA ALA A 242 11.22 10.02 18.44
C ALA A 242 10.21 10.73 19.35
N TYR A 243 9.26 10.01 19.93
CA TYR A 243 8.14 10.58 20.68
C TYR A 243 8.30 10.45 22.20
N GLY A 244 9.03 9.46 22.71
CA GLY A 244 9.08 9.08 24.12
C GLY A 244 7.90 8.23 24.58
N PHE A 245 6.97 7.92 23.65
CA PHE A 245 5.78 7.09 23.82
C PHE A 245 5.38 6.46 22.51
N TYR A 246 4.44 5.53 22.53
CA TYR A 246 3.78 5.05 21.31
C TYR A 246 2.57 5.91 21.00
N ALA A 247 2.44 6.39 19.77
CA ALA A 247 1.34 7.26 19.36
C ALA A 247 -0.03 6.63 19.68
N PRO A 248 -1.05 7.41 20.10
CA PRO A 248 -2.38 6.89 20.42
C PRO A 248 -2.98 6.03 19.31
N ALA A 249 -2.68 6.32 18.05
CA ALA A 249 -3.16 5.55 16.90
C ALA A 249 -2.71 4.07 16.90
N VAL A 250 -1.58 3.73 17.54
CA VAL A 250 -1.14 2.33 17.71
C VAL A 250 -1.51 1.77 19.10
N GLY A 251 -2.43 2.42 19.81
CA GLY A 251 -2.84 2.09 21.16
C GLY A 251 -3.36 0.66 21.33
N ASP A 252 -4.06 0.11 20.34
CA ASP A 252 -4.55 -1.27 20.37
C ASP A 252 -3.42 -2.30 20.55
N TYR A 253 -2.28 -2.08 19.92
CA TYR A 253 -1.10 -2.94 20.04
C TYR A 253 -0.41 -2.75 21.40
N VAL A 254 -0.42 -1.52 21.92
CA VAL A 254 0.10 -1.22 23.29
C VAL A 254 -0.78 -1.87 24.33
N GLU A 255 -2.10 -1.75 24.24
CA GLU A 255 -3.07 -2.35 25.14
C GLU A 255 -2.91 -3.88 25.22
N MET A 256 -2.71 -4.52 24.08
CA MET A 256 -2.47 -5.96 24.00
C MET A 256 -1.04 -6.37 24.40
N GLY A 257 -0.18 -5.42 24.80
CA GLY A 257 1.19 -5.68 25.22
C GLY A 257 2.14 -6.15 24.10
N ILE A 258 1.75 -5.98 22.83
CA ILE A 258 2.52 -6.44 21.68
C ILE A 258 3.92 -5.82 21.66
N MET A 259 4.04 -4.57 22.14
CA MET A 259 5.32 -3.86 22.17
C MET A 259 6.37 -4.49 23.08
N GLY A 260 5.95 -5.28 24.08
CA GLY A 260 6.85 -6.02 24.97
C GLY A 260 7.50 -7.23 24.31
N TRP A 261 6.92 -7.75 23.24
CA TRP A 261 7.43 -8.93 22.55
C TRP A 261 8.52 -8.67 21.51
N GLN A 262 8.83 -7.42 21.16
CA GLN A 262 9.65 -7.05 20.00
C GLN A 262 11.00 -7.77 19.89
N ASP A 263 11.66 -8.09 21.00
CA ASP A 263 12.97 -8.72 21.00
C ASP A 263 12.91 -10.24 21.24
N THR A 264 11.71 -10.83 21.28
CA THR A 264 11.53 -12.26 21.53
C THR A 264 11.56 -13.12 20.27
N PRO A 265 11.94 -14.39 20.38
CA PRO A 265 11.86 -15.34 19.27
C PRO A 265 10.42 -15.53 18.74
N GLU A 266 9.42 -15.45 19.65
CA GLU A 266 7.99 -15.58 19.31
C GLU A 266 7.57 -14.46 18.36
N TYR A 267 8.00 -13.22 18.63
CA TYR A 267 7.68 -12.08 17.78
C TYR A 267 8.34 -12.19 16.40
N LYS A 268 9.59 -12.64 16.36
CA LYS A 268 10.27 -12.88 15.06
C LYS A 268 9.52 -13.92 14.23
N ARG A 269 9.08 -15.04 14.83
CA ARG A 269 8.26 -16.05 14.13
C ARG A 269 6.91 -15.49 13.66
N LEU A 270 6.27 -14.61 14.43
CA LEU A 270 5.06 -13.90 13.97
C LEU A 270 5.34 -13.06 12.73
N LEU A 271 6.43 -12.27 12.75
CA LEU A 271 6.81 -11.41 11.63
C LEU A 271 7.11 -12.22 10.36
N GLU A 272 7.78 -13.38 10.47
CA GLU A 272 8.00 -14.31 9.34
C GLU A 272 6.68 -14.73 8.65
N ILE A 273 5.55 -14.68 9.36
CA ILE A 273 4.23 -15.00 8.81
C ILE A 273 3.55 -13.76 8.22
N VAL A 274 3.59 -12.65 8.94
CA VAL A 274 2.70 -11.51 8.65
C VAL A 274 3.39 -10.30 8.05
N GLU A 275 4.70 -10.13 8.25
CA GLU A 275 5.38 -8.90 7.87
C GLU A 275 5.84 -8.90 6.41
N PRO A 276 5.43 -7.89 5.62
CA PRO A 276 5.88 -7.78 4.23
C PRO A 276 7.41 -7.71 4.07
N TYR A 277 8.15 -7.20 5.04
CA TYR A 277 9.61 -7.10 4.96
C TYR A 277 10.29 -8.49 4.84
N GLU A 278 9.67 -9.53 5.40
CA GLU A 278 10.16 -10.91 5.31
C GLU A 278 9.99 -11.53 3.89
N TYR A 279 9.27 -10.83 3.01
CA TYR A 279 8.97 -11.26 1.64
C TYR A 279 9.60 -10.37 0.57
N LEU A 280 10.62 -9.57 0.90
CA LEU A 280 11.22 -8.56 0.01
C LEU A 280 11.60 -9.11 -1.37
N GLU A 281 12.17 -10.33 -1.42
CA GLU A 281 12.61 -10.97 -2.66
C GLU A 281 11.47 -11.26 -3.64
N ARG A 282 10.22 -11.31 -3.15
CA ARG A 282 9.02 -11.57 -3.95
C ARG A 282 8.46 -10.30 -4.60
N TYR A 283 8.88 -9.11 -4.16
CA TYR A 283 8.33 -7.83 -4.63
C TYR A 283 9.10 -7.25 -5.81
N THR A 284 9.13 -7.97 -6.92
CA THR A 284 9.81 -7.52 -8.15
C THR A 284 8.93 -6.63 -9.04
N MET A 285 7.60 -6.67 -8.87
CA MET A 285 6.63 -5.87 -9.63
C MET A 285 6.78 -4.36 -9.32
N PRO A 286 6.34 -3.48 -10.24
CA PRO A 286 6.26 -2.04 -10.00
C PRO A 286 5.40 -1.71 -8.76
N LYS A 287 5.84 -0.73 -7.97
CA LYS A 287 5.14 -0.29 -6.76
C LYS A 287 5.16 1.23 -6.59
N TYR A 288 4.05 1.75 -6.11
CA TYR A 288 3.91 3.16 -5.78
C TYR A 288 3.37 3.32 -4.36
N LEU A 289 4.23 3.76 -3.45
CA LEU A 289 3.91 3.96 -2.05
C LEU A 289 3.37 5.38 -1.85
N ILE A 290 2.15 5.51 -1.32
CA ILE A 290 1.52 6.81 -1.05
C ILE A 290 1.35 6.95 0.45
N ASN A 291 2.06 7.88 1.08
CA ASN A 291 2.04 8.12 2.52
C ASN A 291 1.63 9.57 2.85
N ALA A 292 1.30 9.83 4.09
CA ALA A 292 0.95 11.15 4.59
C ALA A 292 2.15 11.82 5.29
N GLY A 293 2.34 13.12 5.08
CA GLY A 293 3.40 13.87 5.76
C GLY A 293 3.12 14.16 7.23
N GLY A 294 1.84 14.04 7.65
CA GLY A 294 1.39 14.21 9.05
C GLY A 294 0.65 12.99 9.57
N ASP A 295 1.10 11.77 9.21
CA ASP A 295 0.47 10.52 9.61
C ASP A 295 0.44 10.34 11.13
N GLN A 296 -0.69 9.86 11.67
CA GLN A 296 -0.88 9.63 13.09
C GLN A 296 -0.27 8.31 13.58
N PHE A 297 -0.03 7.36 12.68
CA PHE A 297 0.52 6.05 12.98
C PHE A 297 2.03 5.97 12.77
N PHE A 298 2.53 6.59 11.68
CA PHE A 298 3.89 6.39 11.19
C PHE A 298 4.69 7.68 11.16
N LEU A 299 5.95 7.59 11.59
CA LEU A 299 6.84 8.74 11.51
C LEU A 299 7.14 9.11 10.07
N PRO A 300 7.34 10.38 9.76
CA PRO A 300 7.62 10.83 8.39
C PRO A 300 8.91 10.25 7.81
N ASP A 301 9.87 9.86 8.64
CA ASP A 301 11.15 9.28 8.23
C ASP A 301 11.21 7.75 8.35
N SER A 302 10.06 7.06 8.43
CA SER A 302 9.97 5.59 8.51
C SER A 302 10.49 4.87 7.26
N TRP A 303 10.40 5.50 6.08
CA TRP A 303 10.90 4.96 4.82
C TRP A 303 12.36 4.46 4.89
N LYS A 304 13.19 5.02 5.76
CA LYS A 304 14.61 4.69 5.88
C LYS A 304 14.89 3.25 6.31
N PHE A 305 13.91 2.60 6.96
CA PHE A 305 14.04 1.23 7.43
C PHE A 305 13.82 0.17 6.35
N TYR A 306 13.24 0.54 5.21
CA TYR A 306 12.84 -0.47 4.21
C TYR A 306 12.99 -0.02 2.75
N TYR A 307 12.80 1.27 2.42
CA TYR A 307 12.63 1.71 1.04
C TYR A 307 13.82 1.37 0.12
N LYS A 308 15.05 1.51 0.62
CA LYS A 308 16.25 1.17 -0.16
C LYS A 308 16.31 -0.32 -0.53
N ASN A 309 15.79 -1.20 0.31
CA ASN A 309 15.81 -2.65 0.14
C ASN A 309 14.71 -3.20 -0.77
N LEU A 310 13.71 -2.40 -1.12
CA LEU A 310 12.66 -2.81 -2.05
C LEU A 310 13.24 -3.04 -3.44
N LEU A 311 12.93 -4.19 -4.05
CA LEU A 311 13.37 -4.56 -5.38
C LEU A 311 12.46 -4.00 -6.48
N GLY A 312 12.95 -3.98 -7.71
CA GLY A 312 12.19 -3.55 -8.89
C GLY A 312 11.86 -2.06 -8.89
N GLN A 313 11.01 -1.66 -9.83
CA GLN A 313 10.60 -0.25 -9.98
C GLN A 313 9.77 0.19 -8.78
N LYS A 314 10.17 1.27 -8.14
CA LYS A 314 9.53 1.82 -6.94
C LYS A 314 9.44 3.34 -7.01
N HIS A 315 8.28 3.85 -6.62
CA HIS A 315 8.02 5.29 -6.50
C HIS A 315 7.46 5.57 -5.12
N LEU A 316 7.72 6.76 -4.62
CA LEU A 316 7.30 7.21 -3.29
C LEU A 316 6.58 8.53 -3.41
N ARG A 317 5.54 8.73 -2.62
CA ARG A 317 4.87 9.99 -2.44
C ARG A 317 4.47 10.19 -0.99
N TYR A 318 4.97 11.25 -0.39
CA TYR A 318 4.39 11.81 0.83
C TYR A 318 3.49 12.98 0.47
N VAL A 319 2.25 12.95 0.98
CA VAL A 319 1.27 14.01 0.78
C VAL A 319 1.42 15.02 1.91
N PRO A 320 1.88 16.26 1.66
CA PRO A 320 2.02 17.26 2.70
C PRO A 320 0.65 17.72 3.19
N ASN A 321 0.57 18.22 4.43
CA ASN A 321 -0.66 18.72 5.04
C ASN A 321 -1.82 17.70 5.07
N ALA A 322 -1.50 16.41 5.08
CA ALA A 322 -2.46 15.31 5.18
C ALA A 322 -2.11 14.40 6.35
N GLY A 323 -3.13 13.92 7.04
CA GLY A 323 -3.02 12.84 8.03
C GLY A 323 -3.30 11.48 7.39
N HIS A 324 -3.43 10.46 8.22
CA HIS A 324 -3.58 9.05 7.82
C HIS A 324 -4.73 8.78 6.84
N SER A 325 -5.84 9.51 6.93
CA SER A 325 -6.97 9.35 6.00
C SER A 325 -6.71 9.88 4.59
N LEU A 326 -5.71 10.75 4.41
CA LEU A 326 -5.45 11.51 3.17
C LEU A 326 -6.63 12.38 2.71
N ASP A 327 -7.57 12.69 3.59
CA ASP A 327 -8.78 13.46 3.28
C ASP A 327 -8.46 14.84 2.70
N GLY A 328 -9.23 15.21 1.67
CA GLY A 328 -9.07 16.49 0.98
C GLY A 328 -7.80 16.62 0.14
N SER A 329 -7.03 15.50 -0.03
CA SER A 329 -5.82 15.48 -0.84
C SER A 329 -6.08 15.04 -2.28
N ASP A 330 -5.05 15.13 -3.10
CA ASP A 330 -5.07 14.67 -4.49
C ASP A 330 -4.47 13.25 -4.68
N ALA A 331 -4.40 12.45 -3.60
CA ALA A 331 -3.81 11.11 -3.62
C ALA A 331 -4.54 10.15 -4.60
N VAL A 332 -5.87 10.23 -4.70
CA VAL A 332 -6.66 9.43 -5.62
C VAL A 332 -6.29 9.67 -7.10
N TYR A 333 -5.93 10.90 -7.44
CA TYR A 333 -5.47 11.21 -8.81
C TYR A 333 -4.10 10.63 -9.10
N SER A 334 -3.21 10.54 -8.10
CA SER A 334 -1.93 9.87 -8.24
C SER A 334 -2.09 8.36 -8.44
N LEU A 335 -2.99 7.72 -7.68
CA LEU A 335 -3.37 6.32 -7.90
C LEU A 335 -3.88 6.11 -9.32
N ALA A 336 -4.84 6.93 -9.78
CA ALA A 336 -5.42 6.80 -11.10
C ALA A 336 -4.39 7.02 -12.24
N ALA A 337 -3.50 8.00 -12.10
CA ALA A 337 -2.43 8.26 -13.06
C ALA A 337 -1.44 7.10 -13.12
N TYR A 338 -1.02 6.58 -11.97
CA TYR A 338 -0.12 5.42 -11.89
C TYR A 338 -0.77 4.17 -12.48
N TYR A 339 -2.02 3.88 -12.11
CA TYR A 339 -2.78 2.76 -12.66
C TYR A 339 -2.89 2.83 -14.18
N ASN A 340 -3.25 4.00 -14.72
CA ASN A 340 -3.31 4.22 -16.17
C ASN A 340 -1.95 4.00 -16.86
N ALA A 341 -0.84 4.38 -16.21
CA ALA A 341 0.49 4.13 -16.73
C ALA A 341 0.82 2.63 -16.80
N ILE A 342 0.48 1.86 -15.74
CA ILE A 342 0.67 0.41 -15.73
C ILE A 342 -0.12 -0.26 -16.85
N LEU A 343 -1.42 0.05 -16.98
CA LEU A 343 -2.29 -0.49 -18.03
C LEU A 343 -1.73 -0.25 -19.45
N ASN A 344 -1.22 0.93 -19.69
CA ASN A 344 -0.70 1.33 -21.00
C ASN A 344 0.80 1.03 -21.18
N LYS A 345 1.45 0.36 -20.22
CA LYS A 345 2.89 0.10 -20.22
C LYS A 345 3.71 1.39 -20.48
N THR A 346 3.23 2.49 -19.92
CA THR A 346 3.87 3.79 -20.06
C THR A 346 5.14 3.82 -19.19
N LYS A 347 6.27 4.22 -19.78
CA LYS A 347 7.50 4.41 -19.00
C LYS A 347 7.27 5.52 -17.98
N LEU A 348 7.34 5.18 -16.70
CA LEU A 348 7.27 6.14 -15.61
C LEU A 348 8.59 6.92 -15.52
N PRO A 349 8.53 8.20 -15.06
CA PRO A 349 9.74 8.97 -14.79
C PRO A 349 10.64 8.27 -13.77
N GLU A 350 11.92 8.18 -14.10
CA GLU A 350 12.94 7.65 -13.21
C GLU A 350 13.63 8.80 -12.49
N TYR A 351 13.78 8.65 -11.18
CA TYR A 351 14.52 9.55 -10.33
C TYR A 351 15.17 8.78 -9.21
N GLU A 352 16.31 9.28 -8.78
CA GLU A 352 17.04 8.77 -7.63
C GLU A 352 17.28 9.91 -6.65
N TRP A 353 17.44 9.56 -5.40
CA TRP A 353 17.74 10.53 -4.35
C TRP A 353 18.55 9.93 -3.22
N ASP A 354 19.31 10.78 -2.58
CA ASP A 354 20.17 10.40 -1.45
C ASP A 354 20.26 11.56 -0.45
N VAL A 355 20.27 11.21 0.84
CA VAL A 355 20.52 12.16 1.93
C VAL A 355 22.03 12.25 2.10
N LYS A 356 22.57 13.46 2.03
CA LYS A 356 24.00 13.73 2.18
C LYS A 356 24.40 13.92 3.64
N GLU A 357 25.69 13.86 3.91
CA GLU A 357 26.25 14.05 5.27
C GLU A 357 25.85 15.38 5.90
N ASP A 358 25.68 16.44 5.09
CA ASP A 358 25.19 17.74 5.56
C ASP A 358 23.67 17.81 5.72
N GLY A 359 22.99 16.66 5.67
CA GLY A 359 21.55 16.52 5.79
C GLY A 359 20.76 16.93 4.54
N SER A 360 21.37 17.48 3.48
CA SER A 360 20.66 17.86 2.26
C SER A 360 20.21 16.64 1.47
N ILE A 361 19.10 16.79 0.71
CA ILE A 361 18.59 15.75 -0.20
C ILE A 361 19.02 16.11 -1.61
N LYS A 362 19.91 15.29 -2.20
CA LYS A 362 20.27 15.38 -3.63
C LYS A 362 19.33 14.49 -4.42
N VAL A 363 18.69 15.06 -5.46
CA VAL A 363 17.82 14.34 -6.39
C VAL A 363 18.41 14.42 -7.78
N THR A 364 18.44 13.28 -8.49
CA THR A 364 18.79 13.19 -9.89
C THR A 364 17.65 12.58 -10.70
N THR A 365 17.37 13.11 -11.88
CA THR A 365 16.32 12.60 -12.77
C THR A 365 16.69 12.83 -14.23
N GLU A 366 16.49 11.83 -15.07
CA GLU A 366 16.67 11.94 -16.52
C GLU A 366 15.48 12.63 -17.18
N THR A 367 14.27 12.34 -16.71
CA THR A 367 13.04 12.96 -17.21
C THR A 367 12.89 14.36 -16.62
N ARG A 368 12.76 15.37 -17.46
CA ARG A 368 12.58 16.76 -17.01
C ARG A 368 11.24 16.93 -16.28
N PRO A 369 11.22 17.23 -14.96
CA PRO A 369 9.99 17.53 -14.24
C PRO A 369 9.41 18.89 -14.67
N LYS A 370 8.08 19.02 -14.62
CA LYS A 370 7.39 20.31 -14.81
C LYS A 370 7.64 21.26 -13.64
N GLN A 371 7.75 20.69 -12.45
CA GLN A 371 7.96 21.42 -11.21
C GLN A 371 8.74 20.57 -10.23
N VAL A 372 9.61 21.22 -9.47
CA VAL A 372 10.28 20.63 -8.31
C VAL A 372 10.08 21.56 -7.13
N LEU A 373 9.56 21.01 -6.02
CA LEU A 373 9.29 21.75 -4.79
C LEU A 373 10.10 21.15 -3.64
N LEU A 374 10.62 22.01 -2.79
CA LEU A 374 11.06 21.65 -1.45
C LEU A 374 9.92 21.93 -0.49
N TRP A 375 9.38 20.89 0.13
CA TRP A 375 8.42 20.98 1.22
C TRP A 375 9.12 20.88 2.57
N GLN A 376 8.68 21.67 3.55
CA GLN A 376 9.19 21.64 4.91
C GLN A 376 8.11 21.95 5.94
N CYS A 377 8.29 21.37 7.15
CA CYS A 377 7.50 21.62 8.34
C CYS A 377 8.43 21.65 9.55
N THR A 378 8.34 22.67 10.37
CA THR A 378 9.16 22.80 11.60
C THR A 378 8.25 22.69 12.81
N ASN A 379 8.67 21.85 13.78
CA ASN A 379 8.10 21.81 15.12
C ASN A 379 9.19 22.20 16.10
N SER A 380 9.01 23.36 16.76
CA SER A 380 10.00 23.94 17.67
C SER A 380 10.04 23.26 19.06
N GLU A 381 9.04 22.43 19.38
CA GLU A 381 8.92 21.85 20.72
C GLU A 381 9.30 20.36 20.76
N THR A 382 8.85 19.59 19.79
CA THR A 382 9.00 18.13 19.78
C THR A 382 9.31 17.61 18.38
N ARG A 383 9.80 16.35 18.31
CA ARG A 383 10.01 15.63 17.04
C ARG A 383 8.71 14.98 16.52
N ASP A 384 7.56 15.56 16.83
CA ASP A 384 6.24 15.06 16.48
C ASP A 384 5.65 15.88 15.33
N PHE A 385 5.49 15.24 14.17
CA PHE A 385 4.96 15.84 12.95
C PHE A 385 3.55 15.35 12.61
N ARG A 386 2.88 14.66 13.52
CA ARG A 386 1.48 14.26 13.35
C ARG A 386 0.61 15.49 13.11
N ILE A 387 -0.41 15.35 12.27
CA ILE A 387 -1.24 16.48 11.86
C ILE A 387 -2.02 17.12 13.02
N GLU A 388 -2.34 16.36 14.06
CA GLU A 388 -2.95 16.88 15.29
C GLU A 388 -1.97 17.74 16.13
N THR A 389 -0.66 17.54 15.97
CA THR A 389 0.36 18.30 16.67
C THR A 389 0.79 19.52 15.87
N THR A 390 1.07 19.36 14.59
CA THR A 390 1.61 20.47 13.77
C THR A 390 0.54 21.21 12.95
N GLY A 391 -0.65 20.62 12.78
CA GLY A 391 -1.62 21.16 11.85
C GLY A 391 -1.16 21.08 10.39
N LYS A 392 -1.78 21.88 9.53
CA LYS A 392 -1.43 21.98 8.10
C LYS A 392 -0.33 23.03 7.86
N THR A 393 0.83 22.84 8.45
CA THR A 393 1.95 23.82 8.46
C THR A 393 3.05 23.51 7.46
N TRP A 394 2.94 22.45 6.68
CA TRP A 394 3.86 22.22 5.59
C TRP A 394 3.80 23.34 4.56
N THR A 395 4.94 23.99 4.31
CA THR A 395 5.12 25.01 3.30
C THR A 395 6.06 24.55 2.20
N SER A 396 5.98 25.16 1.02
CA SER A 396 6.85 24.77 -0.09
C SER A 396 7.48 25.97 -0.79
N ARG A 397 8.65 25.73 -1.38
CA ARG A 397 9.32 26.64 -2.30
C ARG A 397 9.82 25.90 -3.54
N LYS A 398 9.87 26.59 -4.68
CA LYS A 398 10.44 26.03 -5.90
C LYS A 398 11.94 25.80 -5.77
N LEU A 399 12.40 24.63 -6.22
CA LEU A 399 13.81 24.34 -6.40
C LEU A 399 14.22 24.57 -7.86
N ARG A 400 15.36 25.25 -8.07
CA ARG A 400 16.04 25.33 -9.35
C ARG A 400 17.05 24.20 -9.44
N PRO A 401 17.30 23.65 -10.65
CA PRO A 401 18.35 22.66 -10.82
C PRO A 401 19.74 23.30 -10.56
N VAL A 402 20.60 22.58 -9.87
CA VAL A 402 22.02 22.96 -9.68
C VAL A 402 22.87 22.55 -10.87
N SER A 403 22.44 21.52 -11.61
CA SER A 403 22.95 21.11 -12.90
C SER A 403 21.85 20.38 -13.67
N ARG A 404 22.08 19.99 -14.94
CA ARG A 404 21.06 19.29 -15.72
C ARG A 404 20.53 18.05 -14.99
N GLY A 405 19.23 18.04 -14.70
CA GLY A 405 18.53 16.94 -14.00
C GLY A 405 18.88 16.76 -12.52
N THR A 406 19.66 17.67 -11.92
CA THR A 406 20.07 17.57 -10.51
C THR A 406 19.50 18.71 -9.70
N TYR A 407 18.89 18.35 -8.55
CA TYR A 407 18.31 19.29 -7.59
C TYR A 407 18.85 18.99 -6.21
N VAL A 408 18.99 20.02 -5.36
CA VAL A 408 19.40 19.87 -3.97
C VAL A 408 18.39 20.58 -3.08
N GLY A 409 17.71 19.78 -2.26
CA GLY A 409 16.83 20.26 -1.20
C GLY A 409 17.64 20.41 0.09
N LYS A 410 17.76 21.64 0.58
CA LYS A 410 18.44 21.93 1.85
C LYS A 410 17.60 22.89 2.66
N VAL A 411 17.47 22.57 3.96
CA VAL A 411 16.88 23.45 4.98
C VAL A 411 17.95 23.74 6.03
N PRO A 412 17.94 24.90 6.66
CA PRO A 412 18.79 25.12 7.83
C PRO A 412 18.34 24.22 8.98
N GLU A 413 19.27 23.83 9.81
CA GLU A 413 18.92 23.23 11.10
C GLU A 413 18.19 24.29 11.94
N PRO A 414 17.03 23.96 12.54
CA PRO A 414 16.29 24.92 13.34
C PRO A 414 17.04 25.25 14.64
N GLU A 415 16.92 26.46 15.12
CA GLU A 415 17.52 26.89 16.41
C GLU A 415 16.95 26.05 17.58
N LYS A 416 15.69 25.64 17.49
CA LYS A 416 15.02 24.80 18.47
C LYS A 416 14.08 23.81 17.76
N GLY A 417 14.02 22.57 18.27
CA GLY A 417 13.14 21.54 17.76
C GLY A 417 13.67 20.84 16.52
N TRP A 418 12.79 20.51 15.59
CA TRP A 418 13.09 19.71 14.39
C TRP A 418 12.38 20.24 13.15
N THR A 419 13.02 20.08 12.00
CA THR A 419 12.42 20.36 10.69
C THR A 419 12.38 19.09 9.85
N ALA A 420 11.17 18.68 9.45
CA ALA A 420 10.93 17.64 8.46
C ALA A 420 10.86 18.27 7.07
N PHE A 421 11.48 17.65 6.05
CA PHE A 421 11.48 18.18 4.69
C PHE A 421 11.68 17.10 3.64
N MET A 422 11.20 17.37 2.42
CA MET A 422 11.29 16.47 1.27
C MET A 422 11.31 17.25 -0.03
N VAL A 423 11.71 16.59 -1.11
CA VAL A 423 11.63 17.13 -2.47
C VAL A 423 10.48 16.43 -3.22
N GLU A 424 9.54 17.22 -3.75
CA GLU A 424 8.46 16.75 -4.63
C GLU A 424 8.80 17.06 -6.09
N LEU A 425 8.64 16.06 -6.94
CA LEU A 425 8.77 16.18 -8.39
C LEU A 425 7.42 15.96 -9.06
N THR A 426 6.98 16.91 -9.85
CA THR A 426 5.77 16.80 -10.67
C THR A 426 6.16 16.65 -12.13
N TYR A 427 5.71 15.55 -12.76
CA TYR A 427 5.97 15.28 -14.19
C TYR A 427 4.68 15.39 -15.01
N ALA A 428 4.85 15.72 -16.30
CA ALA A 428 3.73 15.64 -17.22
C ALA A 428 3.29 14.18 -17.38
N GLU A 429 2.00 13.96 -17.55
CA GLU A 429 1.54 12.69 -18.10
C GLU A 429 2.09 12.57 -19.54
N PRO A 430 2.63 11.40 -19.94
CA PRO A 430 3.05 11.20 -21.33
C PRO A 430 1.85 11.30 -22.25
N ILE A 431 1.84 12.31 -23.10
CA ILE A 431 0.81 12.46 -24.14
C ILE A 431 1.06 11.37 -25.18
N LYS A 432 0.13 10.43 -25.34
CA LYS A 432 0.14 9.52 -26.50
C LYS A 432 0.09 10.39 -27.76
N ARG A 433 1.12 10.32 -28.62
CA ARG A 433 1.06 10.94 -29.96
C ARG A 433 -0.12 10.31 -30.72
N GLY A 434 -1.20 11.06 -30.92
CA GLY A 434 -2.34 10.63 -31.73
C GLY A 434 -3.73 11.10 -31.28
N THR A 435 -3.90 11.74 -30.13
CA THR A 435 -5.22 12.31 -29.74
C THR A 435 -5.17 13.83 -29.81
N SER A 436 -5.75 14.40 -30.86
CA SER A 436 -6.03 15.83 -30.96
C SER A 436 -7.07 16.22 -29.92
N THR A 437 -6.67 16.88 -28.86
CA THR A 437 -7.61 17.50 -27.92
C THR A 437 -8.01 18.86 -28.48
N ARG A 438 -9.25 18.99 -29.01
CA ARG A 438 -9.87 20.28 -29.24
C ARG A 438 -9.91 21.06 -27.92
N ARG A 439 -9.21 22.16 -27.85
CA ARG A 439 -9.34 23.19 -26.79
C ARG A 439 -10.72 23.81 -26.91
N GLY A 440 -11.51 23.76 -25.85
CA GLY A 440 -12.74 24.54 -25.73
C GLY A 440 -13.62 24.01 -24.60
N GLY A 441 -13.58 24.65 -23.43
CA GLY A 441 -14.51 24.36 -22.33
C GLY A 441 -14.05 24.99 -21.02
N ARG A 442 -14.89 25.89 -20.46
CA ARG A 442 -14.70 26.65 -19.22
C ARG A 442 -14.36 25.75 -18.03
N LEU A 443 -13.50 26.27 -17.15
CA LEU A 443 -13.21 25.73 -15.81
C LEU A 443 -14.51 25.56 -15.00
N GLY A 444 -14.85 24.32 -14.65
CA GLY A 444 -15.93 23.98 -13.74
C GLY A 444 -15.82 22.54 -13.29
N GLN A 445 -15.66 22.36 -11.98
CA GLN A 445 -15.72 21.13 -11.18
C GLN A 445 -14.67 20.02 -11.49
N ALA A 446 -13.96 19.60 -10.42
CA ALA A 446 -12.92 18.56 -10.43
C ALA A 446 -13.54 17.18 -10.65
N THR A 447 -13.90 16.88 -11.90
CA THR A 447 -14.25 15.53 -12.33
C THR A 447 -12.93 14.76 -12.57
N GLY A 448 -12.84 13.55 -12.02
CA GLY A 448 -11.67 12.67 -12.05
C GLY A 448 -10.96 12.66 -13.41
N ARG A 449 -9.89 13.44 -13.53
CA ARG A 449 -9.07 13.49 -14.77
C ARG A 449 -8.13 12.30 -14.79
N VAL A 450 -8.41 11.32 -15.64
CA VAL A 450 -7.33 10.54 -16.25
C VAL A 450 -6.56 11.53 -17.10
N GLY A 451 -5.33 11.82 -16.74
CA GLY A 451 -4.54 12.96 -17.28
C GLY A 451 -3.96 13.81 -16.14
N ALA A 452 -4.00 13.32 -14.92
CA ALA A 452 -3.32 13.95 -13.79
C ALA A 452 -1.80 13.80 -13.93
N PRO A 453 -1.01 14.81 -13.54
CA PRO A 453 0.45 14.71 -13.53
C PRO A 453 0.92 13.64 -12.56
N PHE A 454 2.04 12.98 -12.87
CA PHE A 454 2.71 12.13 -11.89
C PHE A 454 3.36 13.00 -10.82
N LYS A 455 3.07 12.70 -9.56
CA LYS A 455 3.72 13.32 -8.42
C LYS A 455 4.50 12.27 -7.65
N PHE A 456 5.79 12.50 -7.49
CA PHE A 456 6.66 11.65 -6.68
C PHE A 456 7.43 12.51 -5.68
N THR A 457 7.82 11.91 -4.56
CA THR A 457 8.67 12.60 -3.58
C THR A 457 9.91 11.77 -3.25
N THR A 458 10.87 12.41 -2.64
CA THR A 458 11.87 11.70 -1.84
C THR A 458 11.23 11.19 -0.55
N GLY A 459 11.95 10.39 0.23
CA GLY A 459 11.65 10.24 1.65
C GLY A 459 11.74 11.57 2.38
N ILE A 460 11.02 11.70 3.48
CA ILE A 460 11.12 12.85 4.37
C ILE A 460 12.37 12.68 5.21
N ASN A 461 13.24 13.68 5.22
CA ASN A 461 14.35 13.80 6.15
C ASN A 461 14.00 14.73 7.32
N VAL A 462 14.57 14.48 8.50
CA VAL A 462 14.30 15.26 9.72
C VAL A 462 15.61 15.73 10.32
N LEU A 463 15.77 17.03 10.48
CA LEU A 463 16.94 17.67 11.08
C LEU A 463 16.58 18.41 12.38
N PRO A 464 17.47 18.35 13.38
CA PRO A 464 18.65 17.49 13.46
C PRO A 464 18.26 16.00 13.48
N GLU A 465 19.16 15.12 13.09
CA GLU A 465 18.92 13.66 13.08
C GLU A 465 18.88 13.05 14.49
N LYS A 466 18.92 13.88 15.50
CA LYS A 466 18.90 13.51 16.91
C LYS A 466 17.52 12.97 17.32
N LEU A 467 17.50 11.83 18.00
CA LEU A 467 16.31 11.29 18.66
C LEU A 467 16.29 11.72 20.13
N PRO A 468 15.19 12.35 20.59
CA PRO A 468 15.15 12.96 21.93
C PRO A 468 15.09 11.95 23.08
N PHE A 469 14.65 10.71 22.81
CA PHE A 469 14.44 9.72 23.88
C PHE A 469 15.25 8.45 23.65
N GLU A 470 15.66 7.81 24.74
CA GLU A 470 16.16 6.45 24.72
C GLU A 470 15.04 5.45 24.63
N PHE A 471 15.28 4.32 23.93
CA PHE A 471 14.30 3.26 23.87
C PHE A 471 14.16 2.58 25.23
N LYS A 472 12.92 2.47 25.71
CA LYS A 472 12.58 1.71 26.92
C LYS A 472 11.71 0.52 26.52
N PRO A 473 12.18 -0.73 26.70
CA PRO A 473 11.38 -1.91 26.43
C PRO A 473 10.12 -1.90 27.28
N SER A 474 8.99 -2.25 26.67
CA SER A 474 7.75 -2.49 27.39
C SER A 474 7.76 -3.88 28.06
N SER A 475 7.07 -4.04 29.17
CA SER A 475 6.86 -5.37 29.78
C SER A 475 5.92 -6.22 28.94
N ILE A 476 6.13 -7.53 28.95
CA ILE A 476 5.15 -8.49 28.42
C ILE A 476 4.10 -8.70 29.52
N PRO A 477 2.81 -8.41 29.26
CA PRO A 477 1.78 -8.65 30.27
C PRO A 477 1.63 -10.14 30.57
N ASN A 478 1.73 -10.51 31.83
CA ASN A 478 1.46 -11.87 32.34
C ASN A 478 2.07 -13.01 31.48
N ARG A 479 3.40 -13.07 31.46
CA ARG A 479 4.13 -14.22 30.94
C ARG A 479 4.20 -15.30 32.00
#